data_bfc33be4175832aa7b9f14f8feec59d8
#
_entry.id   bfc33be4175832aa7b9f14f8feec59d8
#
_cell.length_a   1.000
_cell.length_b   1.000
_cell.length_c   1.000
_cell.angle_alpha   90.00
_cell.angle_beta   90.00
_cell.angle_gamma   90.00
#
_symmetry.space_group_name_H-M   'P 1'
#
loop_
_entity.id
_entity.type
_entity.pdbx_description
1 polymer ?
#
loop_
_entity_poly.entity_id
_entity_poly.type
_entity_poly.pdbx_seq_one_letter_code
_entity_poly.pdbx_strand_id
1 'polypeptide(L)'
;MLRGTMTAWRGMRPEVTLACLLLATAGCFADLNEVPQVTVQPASTVQKPGGTVILGCVVEPPRMNVTWRLNGKELNGSDDALGVLITHGTLVITALNNHTVGRYQCVARMPAGAVASVPATVTLASESAPLPPCHGAVPPHLSHPEAPTIHAASCYS
;
A
#
# COMPACT_ATOMS: atom_id res chain seq x y z
N MET A 1 -54.63 -39.57 6.99
CA MET A 1 -55.71 -38.73 6.44
C MET A 1 -55.63 -37.37 7.14
N LEU A 2 -54.97 -36.40 6.57
CA LEU A 2 -54.95 -35.02 7.06
C LEU A 2 -55.30 -34.12 5.86
N ARG A 3 -56.53 -33.65 5.89
CA ARG A 3 -57.03 -32.66 4.92
C ARG A 3 -56.54 -31.28 5.35
N GLY A 4 -55.59 -30.74 4.62
CA GLY A 4 -55.20 -29.35 4.73
C GLY A 4 -56.20 -28.46 3.98
N THR A 5 -56.87 -27.58 4.73
CA THR A 5 -57.78 -26.58 4.21
C THR A 5 -57.00 -25.49 3.48
N MET A 6 -57.15 -25.41 2.14
CA MET A 6 -56.78 -24.24 1.37
C MET A 6 -57.68 -23.08 1.71
N THR A 7 -57.23 -22.15 2.49
CA THR A 7 -57.88 -20.84 2.63
C THR A 7 -57.69 -20.03 1.38
N ALA A 8 -58.80 -19.83 0.69
CA ALA A 8 -58.86 -19.03 -0.54
C ALA A 8 -58.53 -17.55 -0.25
N TRP A 9 -57.48 -17.06 -0.80
CA TRP A 9 -57.17 -15.63 -0.90
C TRP A 9 -58.11 -14.98 -1.96
N ARG A 10 -59.37 -14.76 -1.54
CA ARG A 10 -60.31 -13.98 -2.32
C ARG A 10 -60.30 -12.54 -1.80
N GLY A 11 -59.74 -11.60 -2.60
CA GLY A 11 -59.95 -10.18 -2.35
C GLY A 11 -58.79 -9.23 -2.56
N MET A 12 -57.59 -9.72 -2.95
CA MET A 12 -56.54 -8.79 -3.35
C MET A 12 -56.67 -8.39 -4.79
N ARG A 13 -56.84 -7.08 -5.05
CA ARG A 13 -56.88 -6.53 -6.40
C ARG A 13 -55.54 -6.81 -7.10
N PRO A 14 -55.53 -7.21 -8.38
CA PRO A 14 -54.30 -7.59 -9.10
C PRO A 14 -53.25 -6.46 -9.15
N GLU A 15 -53.70 -5.23 -9.01
CA GLU A 15 -52.84 -4.04 -8.98
C GLU A 15 -51.94 -3.98 -7.74
N VAL A 16 -52.41 -4.45 -6.56
CA VAL A 16 -51.62 -4.43 -5.30
C VAL A 16 -50.59 -5.53 -5.29
N THR A 17 -50.90 -6.70 -5.85
CA THR A 17 -49.93 -7.80 -5.98
C THR A 17 -48.82 -7.45 -6.99
N LEU A 18 -49.13 -6.77 -8.09
CA LEU A 18 -48.12 -6.35 -9.06
C LEU A 18 -47.20 -5.27 -8.47
N ALA A 19 -47.77 -4.30 -7.71
CA ALA A 19 -46.99 -3.27 -7.03
C ALA A 19 -46.06 -3.85 -5.93
N CYS A 20 -46.52 -4.82 -5.15
CA CYS A 20 -45.66 -5.51 -4.17
C CYS A 20 -44.55 -6.33 -4.85
N LEU A 21 -44.82 -6.98 -6.00
CA LEU A 21 -43.80 -7.70 -6.75
C LEU A 21 -42.73 -6.76 -7.32
N LEU A 22 -43.14 -5.61 -7.85
CA LEU A 22 -42.24 -4.60 -8.41
C LEU A 22 -41.38 -3.92 -7.29
N LEU A 23 -41.96 -3.67 -6.14
CA LEU A 23 -41.21 -3.13 -4.98
C LEU A 23 -40.25 -4.15 -4.39
N ALA A 24 -40.58 -5.44 -4.41
CA ALA A 24 -39.68 -6.51 -3.93
C ALA A 24 -38.48 -6.69 -4.88
N THR A 25 -38.64 -6.44 -6.18
CA THR A 25 -37.51 -6.51 -7.14
C THR A 25 -36.64 -5.27 -7.10
N ALA A 26 -37.18 -4.09 -6.77
CA ALA A 26 -36.41 -2.85 -6.66
C ALA A 26 -35.59 -2.75 -5.36
N GLY A 27 -35.92 -3.53 -4.33
CA GLY A 27 -35.24 -3.51 -3.03
C GLY A 27 -34.09 -4.51 -2.87
N CYS A 28 -33.86 -5.40 -3.83
CA CYS A 28 -32.86 -6.47 -3.72
C CYS A 28 -31.55 -6.21 -4.46
N PHE A 29 -31.39 -5.07 -5.12
CA PHE A 29 -30.10 -4.64 -5.68
C PHE A 29 -29.34 -3.75 -4.68
N ALA A 30 -29.33 -4.11 -3.41
CA ALA A 30 -28.35 -3.55 -2.50
C ALA A 30 -27.01 -4.17 -2.86
N ASP A 31 -26.27 -3.46 -3.66
CA ASP A 31 -24.82 -3.26 -3.68
C ASP A 31 -23.98 -4.40 -3.09
N LEU A 32 -24.19 -5.63 -3.57
CA LEU A 32 -23.37 -6.79 -3.17
C LEU A 32 -22.01 -6.85 -3.90
N ASN A 33 -21.62 -5.79 -4.59
CA ASN A 33 -20.51 -5.87 -5.54
C ASN A 33 -19.39 -4.84 -5.34
N GLU A 34 -19.33 -4.09 -4.26
CA GLU A 34 -18.14 -3.31 -3.94
C GLU A 34 -17.11 -4.20 -3.24
N VAL A 35 -16.39 -5.00 -4.03
CA VAL A 35 -15.18 -5.66 -3.55
C VAL A 35 -14.12 -4.60 -3.36
N PRO A 36 -13.54 -4.46 -2.16
CA PRO A 36 -12.51 -3.47 -1.92
C PRO A 36 -11.30 -3.70 -2.83
N GLN A 37 -10.76 -2.62 -3.38
CA GLN A 37 -9.59 -2.68 -4.24
C GLN A 37 -8.55 -1.65 -3.78
N VAL A 38 -7.27 -2.03 -3.81
CA VAL A 38 -6.17 -1.08 -3.61
C VAL A 38 -5.80 -0.50 -4.97
N THR A 39 -6.14 0.76 -5.19
CA THR A 39 -5.90 1.47 -6.46
C THR A 39 -4.53 2.13 -6.51
N VAL A 40 -3.97 2.55 -5.35
CA VAL A 40 -2.59 3.01 -5.24
C VAL A 40 -1.86 2.16 -4.23
N GLN A 41 -0.79 1.51 -4.69
CA GLN A 41 0.06 0.63 -3.89
C GLN A 41 1.21 1.43 -3.25
N PRO A 42 1.61 1.11 -2.01
CA PRO A 42 2.81 1.68 -1.43
C PRO A 42 4.05 1.21 -2.20
N ALA A 43 5.01 2.12 -2.41
CA ALA A 43 6.23 1.84 -3.14
C ALA A 43 7.39 1.49 -2.22
N SER A 44 8.17 0.46 -2.59
CA SER A 44 9.41 0.15 -1.89
C SER A 44 10.43 1.28 -2.05
N THR A 45 11.20 1.56 -1.00
CA THR A 45 12.15 2.65 -0.98
C THR A 45 13.39 2.33 -0.16
N VAL A 46 14.48 2.97 -0.54
CA VAL A 46 15.76 2.96 0.19
C VAL A 46 16.02 4.39 0.63
N GLN A 47 16.30 4.61 1.90
CA GLN A 47 16.55 5.93 2.45
C GLN A 47 17.68 5.90 3.48
N LYS A 48 18.43 7.00 3.58
CA LYS A 48 19.51 7.12 4.59
C LYS A 48 18.93 7.09 6.02
N PRO A 49 19.74 6.68 7.01
CA PRO A 49 19.37 6.78 8.42
C PRO A 49 18.89 8.19 8.79
N GLY A 50 17.82 8.29 9.56
CA GLY A 50 17.18 9.55 9.92
C GLY A 50 16.36 10.22 8.82
N GLY A 51 16.36 9.70 7.60
CA GLY A 51 15.56 10.23 6.49
C GLY A 51 14.07 9.95 6.67
N THR A 52 13.24 10.79 6.05
CA THR A 52 11.78 10.64 6.07
C THR A 52 11.32 9.73 4.93
N VAL A 53 10.37 8.84 5.20
CA VAL A 53 9.72 7.97 4.22
C VAL A 53 8.22 8.20 4.24
N ILE A 54 7.61 8.29 3.06
CA ILE A 54 6.16 8.45 2.92
C ILE A 54 5.64 7.28 2.06
N LEU A 55 4.70 6.53 2.62
CA LEU A 55 4.02 5.44 1.94
C LEU A 55 2.54 5.79 1.75
N GLY A 56 2.08 5.81 0.51
CA GLY A 56 0.68 6.07 0.16
C GLY A 56 -0.07 4.79 -0.15
N CYS A 57 -1.33 4.74 0.27
CA CYS A 57 -2.26 3.68 -0.06
C CYS A 57 -3.64 4.29 -0.32
N VAL A 58 -4.17 4.05 -1.51
CA VAL A 58 -5.54 4.46 -1.84
C VAL A 58 -6.37 3.21 -2.08
N VAL A 59 -7.55 3.19 -1.49
CA VAL A 59 -8.49 2.08 -1.55
C VAL A 59 -9.83 2.58 -2.05
N GLU A 60 -10.49 1.81 -2.86
CA GLU A 60 -11.86 2.03 -3.29
C GLU A 60 -12.78 0.93 -2.74
N PRO A 61 -13.96 1.33 -2.24
CA PRO A 61 -14.51 2.68 -2.12
C PRO A 61 -13.80 3.52 -1.03
N PRO A 62 -13.73 4.86 -1.15
CA PRO A 62 -12.89 5.73 -0.30
C PRO A 62 -13.33 5.82 1.16
N ARG A 63 -14.47 5.23 1.52
CA ARG A 63 -15.02 5.23 2.88
C ARG A 63 -14.42 4.16 3.81
N MET A 64 -13.43 3.44 3.34
CA MET A 64 -12.84 2.34 4.08
C MET A 64 -11.80 2.81 5.08
N ASN A 65 -11.80 2.17 6.24
CA ASN A 65 -10.73 2.37 7.21
C ASN A 65 -9.49 1.58 6.76
N VAL A 66 -8.40 2.30 6.51
CA VAL A 66 -7.11 1.74 6.13
C VAL A 66 -6.22 1.67 7.37
N THR A 67 -5.75 0.47 7.67
CA THR A 67 -4.74 0.21 8.70
C THR A 67 -3.42 -0.20 8.06
N TRP A 68 -2.32 -0.13 8.80
CA TRP A 68 -1.01 -0.49 8.31
C TRP A 68 -0.41 -1.65 9.11
N ARG A 69 0.41 -2.45 8.45
CA ARG A 69 1.20 -3.52 9.08
C ARG A 69 2.68 -3.32 8.77
N LEU A 70 3.49 -3.54 9.78
CA LEU A 70 4.95 -3.64 9.65
C LEU A 70 5.37 -5.08 9.97
N ASN A 71 6.01 -5.75 9.03
CA ASN A 71 6.45 -7.14 9.15
C ASN A 71 5.32 -8.10 9.58
N GLY A 72 4.09 -7.84 9.08
CA GLY A 72 2.89 -8.62 9.40
C GLY A 72 2.17 -8.21 10.69
N LYS A 73 2.80 -7.40 11.57
CA LYS A 73 2.20 -6.89 12.81
C LYS A 73 1.44 -5.60 12.53
N GLU A 74 0.20 -5.50 13.00
CA GLU A 74 -0.63 -4.31 12.83
C GLU A 74 -0.10 -3.14 13.66
N LEU A 75 -0.07 -1.96 13.02
CA LEU A 75 0.26 -0.69 13.67
C LEU A 75 -1.05 -0.06 14.15
N ASN A 76 -1.17 0.17 15.45
CA ASN A 76 -2.38 0.71 16.08
C ASN A 76 -2.46 2.23 15.98
N GLY A 77 -2.39 2.76 14.75
CA GLY A 77 -2.39 4.20 14.51
C GLY A 77 -0.98 4.79 14.50
N SER A 78 -0.91 6.11 14.72
CA SER A 78 0.37 6.82 14.84
C SER A 78 1.09 6.40 16.12
N ASP A 79 2.41 6.24 16.04
CA ASP A 79 3.27 5.86 17.16
C ASP A 79 4.46 6.82 17.21
N ASP A 80 4.40 7.77 18.13
CA ASP A 80 5.43 8.78 18.31
C ASP A 80 6.78 8.18 18.78
N ALA A 81 6.74 7.07 19.53
CA ALA A 81 7.94 6.41 20.00
C ALA A 81 8.70 5.72 18.84
N LEU A 82 7.96 5.24 17.85
CA LEU A 82 8.53 4.72 16.60
C LEU A 82 8.78 5.82 15.57
N GLY A 83 8.25 7.02 15.77
CA GLY A 83 8.28 8.09 14.78
C GLY A 83 7.44 7.79 13.54
N VAL A 84 6.30 7.12 13.72
CA VAL A 84 5.38 6.75 12.64
C VAL A 84 4.07 7.52 12.80
N LEU A 85 3.67 8.23 11.74
CA LEU A 85 2.41 8.94 11.65
C LEU A 85 1.52 8.28 10.60
N ILE A 86 0.25 8.02 10.94
CA ILE A 86 -0.73 7.42 10.03
C ILE A 86 -1.91 8.37 9.87
N THR A 87 -2.19 8.78 8.63
CA THR A 87 -3.29 9.70 8.32
C THR A 87 -3.92 9.33 6.98
N HIS A 88 -5.21 9.02 6.96
CA HIS A 88 -6.02 8.81 5.75
C HIS A 88 -5.36 7.92 4.67
N GLY A 89 -4.84 6.75 5.06
CA GLY A 89 -4.18 5.85 4.13
C GLY A 89 -2.71 6.18 3.82
N THR A 90 -2.18 7.28 4.37
CA THR A 90 -0.75 7.63 4.27
C THR A 90 -0.03 7.27 5.56
N LEU A 91 1.11 6.60 5.44
CA LEU A 91 2.04 6.34 6.54
C LEU A 91 3.31 7.15 6.32
N VAL A 92 3.72 7.91 7.33
CA VAL A 92 4.95 8.71 7.32
C VAL A 92 5.88 8.19 8.41
N ILE A 93 7.09 7.82 8.04
CA ILE A 93 8.19 7.54 8.97
C ILE A 93 9.01 8.81 9.04
N THR A 94 9.04 9.46 10.21
CA THR A 94 9.70 10.77 10.37
C THR A 94 11.22 10.65 10.41
N ALA A 95 11.73 9.54 10.95
CA ALA A 95 13.17 9.27 11.03
C ALA A 95 13.43 7.77 10.88
N LEU A 96 13.87 7.36 9.70
CA LEU A 96 14.13 5.96 9.39
C LEU A 96 15.31 5.42 10.24
N ASN A 97 15.07 4.28 10.88
CA ASN A 97 16.03 3.59 11.73
C ASN A 97 15.81 2.07 11.68
N ASN A 98 16.63 1.29 12.39
CA ASN A 98 16.57 -0.17 12.41
C ASN A 98 15.25 -0.75 12.94
N HIS A 99 14.44 0.02 13.69
CA HIS A 99 13.14 -0.42 14.20
C HIS A 99 12.00 -0.14 13.21
N THR A 100 12.23 0.78 12.28
CA THR A 100 11.24 1.21 11.29
C THR A 100 11.51 0.68 9.89
N VAL A 101 12.61 -0.04 9.66
CA VAL A 101 12.82 -0.78 8.41
C VAL A 101 11.98 -2.05 8.37
N GLY A 102 11.59 -2.47 7.17
CA GLY A 102 10.83 -3.71 7.00
C GLY A 102 9.80 -3.66 5.89
N ARG A 103 8.86 -4.58 5.95
CA ARG A 103 7.80 -4.77 4.95
C ARG A 103 6.51 -4.13 5.46
N TYR A 104 6.06 -3.12 4.74
CA TYR A 104 4.84 -2.39 5.02
C TYR A 104 3.71 -2.83 4.10
N GLN A 105 2.53 -3.04 4.66
CA GLN A 105 1.29 -3.29 3.91
C GLN A 105 0.17 -2.44 4.48
N CYS A 106 -0.61 -1.83 3.62
CA CYS A 106 -1.90 -1.30 4.02
C CYS A 106 -2.98 -2.38 3.91
N VAL A 107 -3.95 -2.34 4.80
CA VAL A 107 -5.07 -3.27 4.86
C VAL A 107 -6.36 -2.47 5.01
N ALA A 108 -7.29 -2.67 4.11
CA ALA A 108 -8.63 -2.11 4.22
C ALA A 108 -9.62 -3.22 4.55
N ARG A 109 -10.53 -2.96 5.51
CA ARG A 109 -11.52 -3.93 5.97
C ARG A 109 -12.92 -3.43 5.73
N MET A 110 -13.78 -4.34 5.27
CA MET A 110 -15.22 -4.18 5.17
C MET A 110 -15.92 -5.33 5.90
N PRO A 111 -17.22 -5.20 6.20
CA PRO A 111 -17.99 -6.32 6.74
C PRO A 111 -17.95 -7.57 5.85
N ALA A 112 -17.85 -7.39 4.53
CA ALA A 112 -17.80 -8.47 3.56
C ALA A 112 -16.39 -9.07 3.35
N GLY A 113 -15.31 -8.47 3.90
CA GLY A 113 -13.96 -8.97 3.72
C GLY A 113 -12.88 -7.92 3.91
N ALA A 114 -11.65 -8.27 3.54
CA ALA A 114 -10.50 -7.38 3.62
C ALA A 114 -9.62 -7.49 2.37
N VAL A 115 -8.99 -6.39 1.99
CA VAL A 115 -7.97 -6.35 0.95
C VAL A 115 -6.67 -5.80 1.54
N ALA A 116 -5.54 -6.33 1.10
CA ALA A 116 -4.22 -5.85 1.47
C ALA A 116 -3.44 -5.43 0.23
N SER A 117 -2.59 -4.42 0.38
CA SER A 117 -1.67 -4.02 -0.67
C SER A 117 -0.59 -5.07 -0.92
N VAL A 118 0.12 -4.94 -2.03
CA VAL A 118 1.44 -5.56 -2.18
C VAL A 118 2.36 -5.00 -1.09
N PRO A 119 3.23 -5.83 -0.47
CA PRO A 119 4.18 -5.33 0.52
C PRO A 119 5.20 -4.38 -0.10
N ALA A 120 5.37 -3.20 0.50
CA ALA A 120 6.46 -2.27 0.21
C ALA A 120 7.61 -2.52 1.17
N THR A 121 8.83 -2.67 0.66
CA THR A 121 10.01 -2.85 1.49
C THR A 121 10.72 -1.52 1.68
N VAL A 122 10.92 -1.13 2.95
CA VAL A 122 11.67 0.05 3.34
C VAL A 122 13.00 -0.40 3.94
N THR A 123 14.10 0.07 3.37
CA THR A 123 15.46 -0.30 3.78
C THR A 123 16.33 0.92 4.00
N LEU A 124 17.34 0.78 4.84
CA LEU A 124 18.40 1.77 4.99
C LEU A 124 19.35 1.70 3.80
N ALA A 125 19.74 2.86 3.29
CA ALA A 125 20.87 2.94 2.39
C ALA A 125 22.13 2.46 3.13
N SER A 126 22.85 1.53 2.52
CA SER A 126 24.21 1.21 2.96
C SER A 126 25.07 2.43 2.65
N GLU A 127 25.76 2.98 3.66
CA GLU A 127 26.85 3.90 3.38
C GLU A 127 27.86 3.13 2.55
N SER A 128 28.04 3.55 1.31
CA SER A 128 29.06 3.00 0.43
C SER A 128 30.39 3.06 1.19
N ALA A 129 31.08 1.92 1.30
CA ALA A 129 32.43 1.89 1.83
C ALA A 129 33.22 3.04 1.18
N PRO A 130 34.03 3.80 1.94
CA PRO A 130 34.84 4.87 1.36
C PRO A 130 35.59 4.29 0.18
N LEU A 131 35.46 4.97 -0.97
CA LEU A 131 36.22 4.59 -2.16
C LEU A 131 37.68 4.42 -1.73
N PRO A 132 38.36 3.33 -2.14
CA PRO A 132 39.76 3.17 -1.81
C PRO A 132 40.48 4.41 -2.29
N PRO A 133 41.42 4.96 -1.49
CA PRO A 133 42.16 6.14 -1.91
C PRO A 133 42.75 5.86 -3.27
N CYS A 134 42.56 6.78 -4.22
CA CYS A 134 43.13 6.71 -5.53
C CYS A 134 44.67 6.74 -5.33
N HIS A 135 45.28 5.60 -5.08
CA HIS A 135 46.72 5.47 -5.18
C HIS A 135 47.04 5.61 -6.66
N GLY A 136 47.45 6.82 -7.04
CA GLY A 136 48.09 7.08 -8.32
C GLY A 136 49.36 6.24 -8.41
N ALA A 137 49.18 4.97 -8.76
CA ALA A 137 50.31 4.20 -9.29
C ALA A 137 50.59 4.77 -10.67
N VAL A 138 51.50 5.72 -10.72
CA VAL A 138 52.17 6.10 -11.96
C VAL A 138 53.00 4.90 -12.40
N PRO A 139 52.68 4.21 -13.50
CA PRO A 139 53.52 3.15 -14.00
C PRO A 139 54.85 3.79 -14.51
N PRO A 140 56.01 3.26 -14.12
CA PRO A 140 57.27 3.73 -14.66
C PRO A 140 57.38 3.30 -16.13
N HIS A 141 57.58 4.30 -17.00
CA HIS A 141 58.09 4.19 -18.37
C HIS A 141 57.39 3.22 -19.35
N LEU A 142 56.64 3.82 -20.26
CA LEU A 142 56.67 3.43 -21.66
C LEU A 142 56.49 4.72 -22.50
N SER A 143 57.59 5.15 -23.08
CA SER A 143 57.69 6.17 -24.11
C SER A 143 57.07 5.66 -25.41
N HIS A 144 55.87 6.15 -25.78
CA HIS A 144 55.41 6.24 -27.16
C HIS A 144 54.29 7.27 -27.31
N PRO A 145 54.31 8.08 -28.40
CA PRO A 145 53.38 9.18 -28.53
C PRO A 145 52.11 8.72 -29.26
N GLU A 146 50.99 8.85 -28.65
CA GLU A 146 49.70 9.19 -29.26
C GLU A 146 48.62 9.17 -28.19
N ALA A 147 48.10 10.34 -27.91
CA ALA A 147 47.08 10.54 -26.89
C ALA A 147 45.70 10.26 -27.45
N PRO A 148 44.88 9.41 -26.80
CA PRO A 148 43.45 9.59 -26.81
C PRO A 148 43.07 10.47 -25.63
N THR A 149 42.35 11.52 -25.92
CA THR A 149 41.72 12.45 -24.95
C THR A 149 40.80 11.68 -24.01
N ILE A 150 41.24 11.42 -22.80
CA ILE A 150 40.41 10.85 -21.74
C ILE A 150 39.91 12.03 -20.93
N HIS A 151 38.58 12.18 -20.95
CA HIS A 151 37.89 13.11 -20.05
C HIS A 151 38.28 12.83 -18.60
N ALA A 152 38.88 13.82 -17.97
CA ALA A 152 39.25 13.80 -16.56
C ALA A 152 37.98 13.55 -15.71
N ALA A 153 37.90 12.39 -15.08
CA ALA A 153 36.97 12.16 -13.95
C ALA A 153 37.47 13.02 -12.79
N SER A 154 36.72 14.08 -12.50
CA SER A 154 36.99 15.01 -11.41
C SER A 154 36.75 14.28 -10.09
N CYS A 155 37.83 13.97 -9.38
CA CYS A 155 37.76 13.58 -7.97
C CYS A 155 37.52 14.87 -7.15
N TYR A 156 36.32 15.11 -6.68
CA TYR A 156 36.07 16.21 -5.75
C TYR A 156 36.43 15.75 -4.32
N SER A 157 37.21 16.62 -3.66
CA SER A 157 37.50 16.59 -2.23
C SER A 157 36.24 16.83 -1.41
#